data_b5ff554fcd1d9b66603a7b55fd07df23
#
_entry.id   b5ff554fcd1d9b66603a7b55fd07df23
#
_cell.length_a   1.000
_cell.length_b   1.000
_cell.length_c   1.000
_cell.angle_alpha   90.00
_cell.angle_beta   90.00
_cell.angle_gamma   90.00
#
_symmetry.space_group_name_H-M   'P 1'
#
loop_
_entity.id
_entity.type
_entity.pdbx_description
1 polymer ?
#
loop_
_entity_poly.entity_id
_entity_poly.type
_entity_poly.pdbx_seq_one_letter_code
_entity_poly.pdbx_strand_id
1 'polypeptide(L)'
;MATIDLDTGVPNSAHRRDWKESPNTIQLSEIISALSYALDLTEGQPMGHSVRACMIGIRIAQQIGMPVAEQADLYYALLLKDAGCSSNASRLFHILNADEIRAKRDVKTTDWTRLGYESLHYALTHVATGAPFLERMHRLFQVAATQQQDSCDLVKIRCERGAFIARQLGFSPKVSEGIHSLDEHWNGRGYPEGLRKSEIPLFSRIANLAQTLDVFYTSKGPTAALEAANKRSGRWFDPDLVRAAISLAGTGELWIGLDNEDMIARVVALEPEHRRIEATEDSIDNICVAFSEVIDAKSPFTYRHSSGVANAASEIAQWFGMDPKQIKLLRRAALLHDIGKLSVPNAILEKPGKLNSQEWSVVKAHPYYTLEILKRIPGFDRLSHDAAAHHEKLDGSGYWRGWGSEQLSRYARILAVADIFDALHAKRPYRDSMPLEKVFAILREDAPRALDLPCVEALIASKTDSEPSAFAEPGVLQEA
;
A
#
# COMPACT_ATOMS: atom_id res chain seq x y z
N MET A 1 13.11 15.03 5.37
CA MET A 1 13.58 13.66 5.65
C MET A 1 13.72 13.56 7.16
N ALA A 2 12.72 13.04 7.86
CA ALA A 2 12.86 12.73 9.28
C ALA A 2 13.70 11.46 9.36
N THR A 3 14.88 11.57 9.96
CA THR A 3 15.68 10.41 10.37
C THR A 3 14.87 9.66 11.42
N ILE A 4 14.40 8.47 11.08
CA ILE A 4 13.79 7.56 12.05
C ILE A 4 14.96 7.05 12.90
N ASP A 5 14.95 7.46 14.18
CA ASP A 5 15.87 6.95 15.20
C ASP A 5 15.45 5.51 15.50
N LEU A 6 16.21 4.54 15.01
CA LEU A 6 15.96 3.10 15.16
C LEU A 6 16.36 2.58 16.56
N ASP A 7 16.73 3.46 17.48
CA ASP A 7 17.24 3.10 18.81
C ASP A 7 16.20 3.28 19.92
N THR A 8 14.96 2.87 19.67
CA THR A 8 13.98 2.71 20.75
C THR A 8 14.05 1.29 21.29
N GLY A 9 14.83 1.11 22.35
CA GLY A 9 14.91 -0.11 23.13
C GLY A 9 13.55 -0.57 23.60
N VAL A 10 12.98 -1.57 22.92
CA VAL A 10 11.82 -2.31 23.40
C VAL A 10 12.31 -3.27 24.49
N PRO A 11 11.72 -3.27 25.70
CA PRO A 11 12.13 -4.16 26.77
C PRO A 11 12.04 -5.62 26.35
N ASN A 12 13.08 -6.38 26.68
CA ASN A 12 13.23 -7.80 26.40
C ASN A 12 12.33 -8.64 27.35
N SER A 13 11.00 -8.49 27.21
CA SER A 13 10.00 -9.29 27.93
C SER A 13 8.98 -9.88 26.94
N ALA A 14 9.48 -10.65 25.97
CA ALA A 14 8.64 -11.42 25.06
C ALA A 14 8.33 -12.81 25.63
N HIS A 15 7.95 -12.88 26.91
CA HIS A 15 7.30 -14.08 27.46
C HIS A 15 5.80 -13.93 27.35
N ARG A 16 5.16 -14.85 26.59
CA ARG A 16 3.72 -15.14 26.52
C ARG A 16 2.84 -13.88 26.54
N ARG A 17 2.69 -13.25 25.38
CA ARG A 17 1.53 -12.39 25.19
C ARG A 17 0.33 -13.29 24.96
N ASP A 18 -0.64 -13.26 25.88
CA ASP A 18 -1.98 -13.77 25.62
C ASP A 18 -2.52 -13.00 24.40
N TRP A 19 -2.54 -13.69 23.25
CA TRP A 19 -3.15 -13.11 22.04
C TRP A 19 -4.64 -12.98 22.35
N LYS A 20 -5.15 -11.76 22.33
CA LYS A 20 -6.59 -11.54 22.45
C LYS A 20 -7.26 -12.37 21.37
N GLU A 21 -8.26 -13.15 21.78
CA GLU A 21 -9.15 -13.83 20.83
C GLU A 21 -9.65 -12.78 19.82
N SER A 22 -9.59 -13.11 18.54
CA SER A 22 -10.11 -12.25 17.47
C SER A 22 -11.56 -11.91 17.81
N PRO A 23 -12.00 -10.66 17.60
CA PRO A 23 -13.40 -10.33 17.77
C PRO A 23 -14.23 -11.30 16.92
N ASN A 24 -15.38 -11.74 17.40
CA ASN A 24 -16.22 -12.73 16.73
C ASN A 24 -16.60 -12.33 15.29
N THR A 25 -16.54 -11.04 14.97
CA THR A 25 -16.84 -10.48 13.66
C THR A 25 -15.89 -9.32 13.36
N ILE A 26 -15.27 -9.32 12.16
CA ILE A 26 -14.44 -8.23 11.65
C ILE A 26 -15.28 -7.48 10.61
N GLN A 27 -15.29 -6.15 10.67
CA GLN A 27 -15.98 -5.35 9.66
C GLN A 27 -15.07 -5.12 8.45
N LEU A 28 -15.64 -5.13 7.25
CA LEU A 28 -14.93 -4.85 6.01
C LEU A 28 -14.24 -3.47 6.07
N SER A 29 -14.90 -2.48 6.66
CA SER A 29 -14.40 -1.13 6.85
C SER A 29 -13.13 -1.07 7.71
N GLU A 30 -12.99 -1.94 8.71
CA GLU A 30 -11.79 -2.01 9.54
C GLU A 30 -10.57 -2.45 8.71
N ILE A 31 -10.74 -3.49 7.87
CA ILE A 31 -9.68 -4.01 7.01
C ILE A 31 -9.29 -2.97 5.96
N ILE A 32 -10.26 -2.42 5.24
CA ILE A 32 -10.00 -1.45 4.17
C ILE A 32 -9.39 -0.16 4.73
N SER A 33 -9.86 0.33 5.88
CA SER A 33 -9.28 1.50 6.54
C SER A 33 -7.82 1.26 6.95
N ALA A 34 -7.51 0.10 7.52
CA ALA A 34 -6.13 -0.25 7.88
C ALA A 34 -5.22 -0.35 6.65
N LEU A 35 -5.67 -1.01 5.59
CA LEU A 35 -4.89 -1.18 4.36
C LEU A 35 -4.75 0.13 3.57
N SER A 36 -5.66 1.12 3.74
CA SER A 36 -5.52 2.42 3.10
C SER A 36 -4.25 3.17 3.54
N TYR A 37 -3.70 2.88 4.71
CA TYR A 37 -2.40 3.42 5.14
C TYR A 37 -1.25 2.99 4.22
N ALA A 38 -1.34 1.82 3.61
CA ALA A 38 -0.37 1.39 2.61
C ALA A 38 -0.47 2.22 1.31
N LEU A 39 -1.70 2.62 0.94
CA LEU A 39 -1.94 3.47 -0.22
C LEU A 39 -1.35 4.87 -0.01
N ASP A 40 -1.46 5.41 1.21
CA ASP A 40 -0.88 6.71 1.57
C ASP A 40 0.65 6.73 1.37
N LEU A 41 1.34 5.62 1.70
CA LEU A 41 2.79 5.49 1.47
C LEU A 41 3.16 5.60 -0.01
N THR A 42 2.35 5.00 -0.90
CA THR A 42 2.56 5.06 -2.35
C THR A 42 2.47 6.49 -2.90
N GLU A 43 1.64 7.32 -2.27
CA GLU A 43 1.42 8.71 -2.64
C GLU A 43 2.35 9.70 -1.91
N GLY A 44 3.23 9.18 -1.05
CA GLY A 44 4.12 10.01 -0.22
C GLY A 44 3.37 10.90 0.77
N GLN A 45 2.13 10.55 1.08
CA GLN A 45 1.31 11.30 2.04
C GLN A 45 1.55 10.77 3.47
N PRO A 46 1.35 11.61 4.49
CA PRO A 46 1.34 11.14 5.87
C PRO A 46 0.30 10.05 6.08
N MET A 47 0.68 8.99 6.80
CA MET A 47 -0.23 7.89 7.13
C MET A 47 -1.56 8.43 7.70
N GLY A 48 -2.68 7.89 7.23
CA GLY A 48 -4.04 8.33 7.56
C GLY A 48 -4.61 9.37 6.58
N HIS A 49 -3.91 9.73 5.49
CA HIS A 49 -4.43 10.64 4.46
C HIS A 49 -5.78 10.15 3.90
N SER A 50 -5.86 8.89 3.48
CA SER A 50 -7.11 8.32 2.93
C SER A 50 -8.23 8.30 3.96
N VAL A 51 -7.92 8.01 5.22
CA VAL A 51 -8.88 8.01 6.34
C VAL A 51 -9.40 9.43 6.60
N ARG A 52 -8.52 10.43 6.71
CA ARG A 52 -8.93 11.84 6.89
C ARG A 52 -9.72 12.37 5.70
N ALA A 53 -9.29 12.06 4.47
CA ALA A 53 -10.05 12.41 3.27
C ALA A 53 -11.44 11.77 3.27
N CYS A 54 -11.58 10.52 3.74
CA CYS A 54 -12.87 9.87 3.92
C CYS A 54 -13.75 10.63 4.94
N MET A 55 -13.20 10.99 6.10
CA MET A 55 -13.94 11.76 7.11
C MET A 55 -14.43 13.12 6.57
N ILE A 56 -13.57 13.83 5.85
CA ILE A 56 -13.91 15.12 5.21
C ILE A 56 -14.99 14.90 4.14
N GLY A 57 -14.81 13.90 3.27
CA GLY A 57 -15.73 13.64 2.15
C GLY A 57 -17.13 13.23 2.61
N ILE A 58 -17.23 12.37 3.63
CA ILE A 58 -18.52 11.98 4.22
C ILE A 58 -19.24 13.18 4.85
N ARG A 59 -18.54 14.07 5.57
CA ARG A 59 -19.13 15.29 6.12
C ARG A 59 -19.68 16.21 5.03
N ILE A 60 -18.93 16.39 3.95
CA ILE A 60 -19.39 17.17 2.78
C ILE A 60 -20.64 16.51 2.18
N ALA A 61 -20.64 15.17 2.02
CA ALA A 61 -21.78 14.42 1.51
C ALA A 61 -23.04 14.57 2.40
N GLN A 62 -22.87 14.52 3.71
CA GLN A 62 -23.94 14.77 4.67
C GLN A 62 -24.49 16.20 4.58
N GLN A 63 -23.60 17.20 4.48
CA GLN A 63 -23.96 18.61 4.36
C GLN A 63 -24.79 18.92 3.12
N ILE A 64 -24.52 18.23 2.00
CA ILE A 64 -25.31 18.38 0.76
C ILE A 64 -26.54 17.49 0.71
N GLY A 65 -26.86 16.74 1.79
CA GLY A 65 -28.04 15.89 1.88
C GLY A 65 -27.96 14.59 1.05
N MET A 66 -26.75 14.05 0.83
CA MET A 66 -26.59 12.79 0.10
C MET A 66 -27.35 11.65 0.80
N PRO A 67 -28.11 10.81 0.07
CA PRO A 67 -28.79 9.64 0.65
C PRO A 67 -27.81 8.70 1.37
N VAL A 68 -28.21 8.19 2.53
CA VAL A 68 -27.33 7.34 3.37
C VAL A 68 -26.81 6.11 2.62
N ALA A 69 -27.62 5.53 1.72
CA ALA A 69 -27.19 4.41 0.89
C ALA A 69 -26.01 4.77 -0.04
N GLU A 70 -25.99 5.99 -0.56
CA GLU A 70 -24.89 6.49 -1.39
C GLU A 70 -23.67 6.91 -0.56
N GLN A 71 -23.88 7.35 0.70
CA GLN A 71 -22.78 7.62 1.62
C GLN A 71 -21.95 6.37 1.91
N ALA A 72 -22.59 5.18 1.98
CA ALA A 72 -21.88 3.91 2.18
C ALA A 72 -20.97 3.57 0.98
N ASP A 73 -21.44 3.77 -0.24
CA ASP A 73 -20.63 3.60 -1.45
C ASP A 73 -19.50 4.64 -1.53
N LEU A 74 -19.81 5.91 -1.26
CA LEU A 74 -18.82 6.99 -1.21
C LEU A 74 -17.71 6.71 -0.18
N TYR A 75 -18.06 6.15 0.96
CA TYR A 75 -17.13 5.79 2.03
C TYR A 75 -16.01 4.88 1.50
N TYR A 76 -16.37 3.79 0.82
CA TYR A 76 -15.39 2.88 0.24
C TYR A 76 -14.64 3.48 -0.96
N ALA A 77 -15.31 4.31 -1.77
CA ALA A 77 -14.64 5.04 -2.84
C ALA A 77 -13.51 5.96 -2.32
N LEU A 78 -13.75 6.65 -1.20
CA LEU A 78 -12.78 7.54 -0.55
C LEU A 78 -11.59 6.77 0.05
N LEU A 79 -11.82 5.63 0.70
CA LEU A 79 -10.75 4.81 1.28
C LEU A 79 -9.88 4.13 0.22
N LEU A 80 -10.46 3.76 -0.92
CA LEU A 80 -9.79 3.05 -2.01
C LEU A 80 -9.34 3.96 -3.16
N LYS A 81 -9.55 5.28 -3.08
CA LYS A 81 -9.26 6.24 -4.16
C LYS A 81 -7.85 6.14 -4.73
N ASP A 82 -6.90 5.75 -3.91
CA ASP A 82 -5.49 5.65 -4.29
C ASP A 82 -5.03 4.19 -4.60
N ALA A 83 -5.96 3.21 -4.67
CA ALA A 83 -5.64 1.79 -4.88
C ALA A 83 -4.87 1.51 -6.19
N GLY A 84 -5.00 2.37 -7.19
CA GLY A 84 -4.26 2.25 -8.44
C GLY A 84 -2.91 2.96 -8.48
N CYS A 85 -2.53 3.69 -7.43
CA CYS A 85 -1.38 4.60 -7.46
C CYS A 85 0.00 3.91 -7.55
N SER A 86 0.10 2.64 -7.16
CA SER A 86 1.34 1.87 -7.32
C SER A 86 1.64 1.55 -8.78
N SER A 87 0.61 1.34 -9.61
CA SER A 87 0.76 0.86 -11.00
C SER A 87 1.41 1.85 -11.96
N ASN A 88 1.48 3.14 -11.64
CA ASN A 88 2.17 4.15 -12.43
C ASN A 88 3.53 4.56 -11.85
N ALA A 89 3.93 3.99 -10.70
CA ALA A 89 5.13 4.43 -9.98
C ALA A 89 6.41 4.24 -10.80
N SER A 90 6.62 3.07 -11.38
CA SER A 90 7.78 2.78 -12.24
C SER A 90 7.82 3.71 -13.46
N ARG A 91 6.68 3.91 -14.15
CA ARG A 91 6.61 4.82 -15.30
C ARG A 91 6.94 6.26 -14.91
N LEU A 92 6.39 6.74 -13.80
CA LEU A 92 6.68 8.09 -13.29
C LEU A 92 8.16 8.25 -12.94
N PHE A 93 8.77 7.25 -12.28
CA PHE A 93 10.20 7.23 -12.02
C PHE A 93 11.01 7.35 -13.33
N HIS A 94 10.68 6.57 -14.36
CA HIS A 94 11.39 6.62 -15.64
C HIS A 94 11.19 7.94 -16.39
N ILE A 95 10.02 8.58 -16.29
CA ILE A 95 9.78 9.90 -16.90
C ILE A 95 10.61 10.97 -16.20
N LEU A 96 10.57 11.03 -14.87
CA LEU A 96 11.22 12.07 -14.08
C LEU A 96 12.71 11.81 -13.87
N ASN A 97 13.14 10.56 -13.90
CA ASN A 97 14.48 10.10 -13.45
C ASN A 97 14.81 10.63 -12.05
N ALA A 98 13.86 10.49 -11.12
CA ALA A 98 13.94 10.99 -9.75
C ALA A 98 12.96 10.23 -8.83
N ASP A 99 12.96 10.57 -7.53
CA ASP A 99 12.07 10.03 -6.50
C ASP A 99 10.59 10.33 -6.82
N GLU A 100 9.87 9.31 -7.27
CA GLU A 100 8.46 9.43 -7.69
C GLU A 100 7.52 9.62 -6.48
N ILE A 101 7.87 9.13 -5.29
CA ILE A 101 7.06 9.31 -4.07
C ILE A 101 7.05 10.80 -3.69
N ARG A 102 8.22 11.43 -3.70
CA ARG A 102 8.34 12.86 -3.44
C ARG A 102 7.64 13.68 -4.52
N ALA A 103 7.77 13.29 -5.78
CA ALA A 103 7.10 13.96 -6.89
C ALA A 103 5.56 13.86 -6.77
N LYS A 104 5.01 12.69 -6.43
CA LYS A 104 3.57 12.49 -6.19
C LYS A 104 3.06 13.33 -5.02
N ARG A 105 3.81 13.40 -3.93
CA ARG A 105 3.45 14.23 -2.79
C ARG A 105 3.34 15.70 -3.18
N ASP A 106 4.34 16.22 -3.87
CA ASP A 106 4.46 17.64 -4.13
C ASP A 106 3.52 18.11 -5.28
N VAL A 107 3.16 17.23 -6.23
CA VAL A 107 2.19 17.54 -7.29
C VAL A 107 0.78 17.83 -6.74
N LYS A 108 0.38 17.20 -5.62
CA LYS A 108 -0.95 17.43 -5.00
C LYS A 108 -1.14 18.87 -4.51
N THR A 109 -0.05 19.58 -4.19
CA THR A 109 -0.08 21.01 -3.80
C THR A 109 0.13 21.96 -4.97
N THR A 110 0.58 21.47 -6.13
CA THR A 110 0.88 22.25 -7.32
C THR A 110 -0.34 22.41 -8.23
N ASP A 111 -0.55 23.59 -8.81
CA ASP A 111 -1.56 23.80 -9.86
C ASP A 111 -0.95 23.45 -11.24
N TRP A 112 -0.91 22.17 -11.56
CA TRP A 112 -0.33 21.65 -12.79
C TRP A 112 -1.16 21.96 -14.06
N THR A 113 -2.37 22.49 -13.93
CA THR A 113 -3.22 22.90 -15.06
C THR A 113 -2.88 24.28 -15.60
N ARG A 114 -1.98 25.01 -14.95
CA ARG A 114 -1.47 26.28 -15.40
C ARG A 114 0.02 26.18 -15.72
N LEU A 115 0.37 26.45 -16.98
CA LEU A 115 1.77 26.72 -17.33
C LEU A 115 2.18 28.04 -16.64
N GLY A 116 2.98 27.94 -15.59
CA GLY A 116 3.39 29.08 -14.79
C GLY A 116 4.55 28.72 -13.86
N TYR A 117 4.83 29.63 -12.95
CA TYR A 117 5.92 29.48 -11.98
C TYR A 117 5.84 28.18 -11.18
N GLU A 118 4.64 27.76 -10.75
CA GLU A 118 4.45 26.53 -9.97
C GLU A 118 4.85 25.29 -10.76
N SER A 119 4.42 25.16 -12.03
CA SER A 119 4.77 24.02 -12.89
C SER A 119 6.27 23.99 -13.25
N LEU A 120 6.85 25.18 -13.52
CA LEU A 120 8.29 25.28 -13.77
C LEU A 120 9.11 24.93 -12.52
N HIS A 121 8.73 25.42 -11.37
CA HIS A 121 9.37 25.12 -10.10
C HIS A 121 9.28 23.60 -9.80
N TYR A 122 8.11 22.98 -10.00
CA TYR A 122 7.93 21.56 -9.85
C TYR A 122 8.87 20.76 -10.78
N ALA A 123 8.93 21.09 -12.07
CA ALA A 123 9.82 20.43 -13.02
C ALA A 123 11.30 20.58 -12.62
N LEU A 124 11.72 21.80 -12.24
CA LEU A 124 13.08 22.06 -11.77
C LEU A 124 13.43 21.32 -10.47
N THR A 125 12.44 21.02 -9.63
CA THR A 125 12.65 20.31 -8.35
C THR A 125 12.68 18.80 -8.50
N HIS A 126 11.94 18.24 -9.49
CA HIS A 126 11.69 16.81 -9.58
C HIS A 126 12.25 16.12 -10.82
N VAL A 127 12.77 16.84 -11.83
CA VAL A 127 13.29 16.20 -13.04
C VAL A 127 14.80 16.04 -12.96
N ALA A 128 15.27 14.80 -13.05
CA ALA A 128 16.68 14.40 -13.15
C ALA A 128 17.62 15.15 -12.17
N THR A 129 17.22 15.26 -10.91
CA THR A 129 17.90 16.08 -9.90
C THR A 129 19.32 15.62 -9.56
N GLY A 130 19.66 14.36 -9.83
CA GLY A 130 21.01 13.80 -9.64
C GLY A 130 21.85 13.72 -10.91
N ALA A 131 21.33 14.14 -12.07
CA ALA A 131 22.03 14.03 -13.34
C ALA A 131 22.96 15.22 -13.63
N PRO A 132 24.02 15.05 -14.48
CA PRO A 132 24.83 16.14 -15.00
C PRO A 132 23.99 17.20 -15.71
N PHE A 133 24.48 18.45 -15.70
CA PHE A 133 23.71 19.61 -16.19
C PHE A 133 23.13 19.42 -17.61
N LEU A 134 23.92 18.96 -18.57
CA LEU A 134 23.47 18.78 -19.94
C LEU A 134 22.39 17.69 -20.06
N GLU A 135 22.54 16.59 -19.36
CA GLU A 135 21.57 15.50 -19.33
C GLU A 135 20.26 15.96 -18.67
N ARG A 136 20.35 16.70 -17.58
CA ARG A 136 19.22 17.30 -16.90
C ARG A 136 18.45 18.26 -17.79
N MET A 137 19.14 19.14 -18.52
CA MET A 137 18.51 20.07 -19.47
C MET A 137 17.81 19.34 -20.60
N HIS A 138 18.43 18.29 -21.15
CA HIS A 138 17.82 17.44 -22.17
C HIS A 138 16.54 16.78 -21.64
N ARG A 139 16.58 16.23 -20.43
CA ARG A 139 15.42 15.59 -19.81
C ARG A 139 14.30 16.58 -19.50
N LEU A 140 14.60 17.76 -18.99
CA LEU A 140 13.63 18.83 -18.79
C LEU A 140 12.91 19.20 -20.08
N PHE A 141 13.64 19.29 -21.19
CA PHE A 141 13.05 19.57 -22.50
C PHE A 141 12.15 18.43 -22.97
N GLN A 142 12.57 17.17 -22.81
CA GLN A 142 11.76 16.01 -23.14
C GLN A 142 10.45 16.00 -22.34
N VAL A 143 10.53 16.13 -21.01
CA VAL A 143 9.35 16.15 -20.13
C VAL A 143 8.41 17.31 -20.50
N ALA A 144 8.93 18.49 -20.83
CA ALA A 144 8.10 19.61 -21.27
C ALA A 144 7.39 19.34 -22.62
N ALA A 145 8.06 18.63 -23.53
CA ALA A 145 7.49 18.28 -24.84
C ALA A 145 6.38 17.22 -24.76
N THR A 146 6.48 16.25 -23.82
CA THR A 146 5.53 15.13 -23.67
C THR A 146 4.55 15.31 -22.52
N GLN A 147 4.65 16.40 -21.75
CA GLN A 147 3.93 16.62 -20.47
C GLN A 147 2.46 16.23 -20.52
N GLN A 148 1.73 16.69 -21.53
CA GLN A 148 0.28 16.48 -21.59
C GLN A 148 -0.06 15.00 -21.81
N GLN A 149 0.64 14.32 -22.73
CA GLN A 149 0.42 12.93 -23.03
C GLN A 149 0.82 12.04 -21.86
N ASP A 150 2.01 12.26 -21.28
CA ASP A 150 2.52 11.48 -20.16
C ASP A 150 1.63 11.65 -18.91
N SER A 151 1.15 12.87 -18.65
CA SER A 151 0.22 13.12 -17.54
C SER A 151 -1.10 12.39 -17.73
N CYS A 152 -1.68 12.44 -18.93
CA CYS A 152 -2.90 11.72 -19.26
C CYS A 152 -2.74 10.21 -19.08
N ASP A 153 -1.66 9.64 -19.62
CA ASP A 153 -1.38 8.21 -19.54
C ASP A 153 -1.14 7.74 -18.09
N LEU A 154 -0.37 8.52 -17.31
CA LEU A 154 -0.09 8.21 -15.89
C LEU A 154 -1.37 8.20 -15.06
N VAL A 155 -2.24 9.19 -15.25
CA VAL A 155 -3.52 9.28 -14.55
C VAL A 155 -4.45 8.16 -15.01
N LYS A 156 -4.54 7.88 -16.32
CA LYS A 156 -5.37 6.81 -16.87
C LYS A 156 -5.00 5.45 -16.30
N ILE A 157 -3.72 5.08 -16.30
CA ILE A 157 -3.23 3.80 -15.71
C ILE A 157 -3.68 3.68 -14.25
N ARG A 158 -3.49 4.74 -13.45
CA ARG A 158 -3.87 4.77 -12.05
C ARG A 158 -5.37 4.61 -11.84
N CYS A 159 -6.17 5.39 -12.56
CA CYS A 159 -7.62 5.41 -12.44
C CYS A 159 -8.26 4.09 -12.89
N GLU A 160 -7.82 3.54 -14.03
CA GLU A 160 -8.29 2.24 -14.54
C GLU A 160 -7.96 1.11 -13.54
N ARG A 161 -6.74 1.11 -13.00
CA ARG A 161 -6.31 0.09 -12.04
C ARG A 161 -7.07 0.19 -10.72
N GLY A 162 -7.26 1.39 -10.17
CA GLY A 162 -8.03 1.60 -8.94
C GLY A 162 -9.49 1.18 -9.10
N ALA A 163 -10.12 1.56 -10.20
CA ALA A 163 -11.49 1.13 -10.53
C ALA A 163 -11.60 -0.39 -10.73
N PHE A 164 -10.59 -1.03 -11.32
CA PHE A 164 -10.53 -2.48 -11.46
C PHE A 164 -10.46 -3.17 -10.09
N ILE A 165 -9.59 -2.71 -9.19
CA ILE A 165 -9.48 -3.24 -7.82
C ILE A 165 -10.80 -3.13 -7.07
N ALA A 166 -11.48 -1.98 -7.15
CA ALA A 166 -12.79 -1.81 -6.52
C ALA A 166 -13.84 -2.82 -7.03
N ARG A 167 -13.86 -3.08 -8.34
CA ARG A 167 -14.74 -4.11 -8.92
C ARG A 167 -14.37 -5.52 -8.49
N GLN A 168 -13.07 -5.84 -8.44
CA GLN A 168 -12.57 -7.14 -7.98
C GLN A 168 -12.97 -7.41 -6.52
N LEU A 169 -13.01 -6.37 -5.70
CA LEU A 169 -13.48 -6.43 -4.31
C LEU A 169 -15.00 -6.51 -4.18
N GLY A 170 -15.76 -6.45 -5.29
CA GLY A 170 -17.21 -6.58 -5.31
C GLY A 170 -17.97 -5.30 -4.97
N PHE A 171 -17.31 -4.13 -4.97
CA PHE A 171 -17.99 -2.85 -4.75
C PHE A 171 -18.87 -2.45 -5.95
N SER A 172 -19.83 -1.58 -5.68
CA SER A 172 -20.80 -1.12 -6.70
C SER A 172 -20.12 -0.38 -7.87
N PRO A 173 -20.77 -0.33 -9.05
CA PRO A 173 -20.26 0.47 -10.17
C PRO A 173 -19.98 1.94 -9.79
N LYS A 174 -20.81 2.55 -8.91
CA LYS A 174 -20.61 3.92 -8.44
C LYS A 174 -19.26 4.12 -7.72
N VAL A 175 -18.82 3.12 -6.94
CA VAL A 175 -17.50 3.15 -6.28
C VAL A 175 -16.39 3.16 -7.33
N SER A 176 -16.43 2.23 -8.29
CA SER A 176 -15.41 2.14 -9.34
C SER A 176 -15.38 3.37 -10.26
N GLU A 177 -16.53 3.92 -10.62
CA GLU A 177 -16.65 5.17 -11.39
C GLU A 177 -16.11 6.37 -10.60
N GLY A 178 -16.40 6.43 -9.29
CA GLY A 178 -15.90 7.45 -8.38
C GLY A 178 -14.37 7.48 -8.29
N ILE A 179 -13.75 6.29 -8.31
CA ILE A 179 -12.27 6.15 -8.32
C ILE A 179 -11.72 6.45 -9.71
N HIS A 180 -12.37 5.97 -10.78
CA HIS A 180 -11.91 6.16 -12.16
C HIS A 180 -11.79 7.64 -12.55
N SER A 181 -12.76 8.46 -12.16
CA SER A 181 -12.81 9.87 -12.54
C SER A 181 -12.28 10.82 -11.44
N LEU A 182 -11.44 10.32 -10.51
CA LEU A 182 -10.93 11.07 -9.36
C LEU A 182 -10.20 12.36 -9.74
N ASP A 183 -9.43 12.34 -10.82
CA ASP A 183 -8.61 13.46 -11.26
C ASP A 183 -9.27 14.34 -12.34
N GLU A 184 -10.55 14.13 -12.58
CA GLU A 184 -11.32 15.03 -13.42
C GLU A 184 -11.49 16.39 -12.74
N HIS A 185 -11.48 17.47 -13.53
CA HIS A 185 -11.63 18.82 -13.05
C HIS A 185 -12.93 19.44 -13.55
N TRP A 186 -13.61 20.20 -12.70
CA TRP A 186 -14.88 20.84 -13.00
C TRP A 186 -14.93 21.58 -14.34
N ASN A 187 -13.80 22.16 -14.76
CA ASN A 187 -13.67 22.89 -16.03
C ASN A 187 -13.28 22.00 -17.24
N GLY A 188 -13.16 20.67 -17.07
CA GLY A 188 -12.79 19.72 -18.12
C GLY A 188 -11.31 19.71 -18.48
N ARG A 189 -10.43 20.19 -17.61
CA ARG A 189 -8.98 20.14 -17.79
C ARG A 189 -8.31 19.07 -16.91
N GLY A 190 -9.11 18.19 -16.36
CA GLY A 190 -8.66 17.00 -15.64
C GLY A 190 -8.46 15.81 -16.58
N TYR A 191 -8.21 14.66 -16.01
CA TYR A 191 -7.97 13.39 -16.68
C TYR A 191 -8.78 12.28 -15.97
N PRO A 192 -9.02 11.12 -16.61
CA PRO A 192 -8.49 10.67 -17.92
C PRO A 192 -9.30 11.12 -19.14
N GLU A 193 -10.56 11.51 -18.97
CA GLU A 193 -11.52 11.69 -20.08
C GLU A 193 -11.82 13.17 -20.38
N GLY A 194 -11.49 14.08 -19.46
CA GLY A 194 -11.76 15.50 -19.59
C GLY A 194 -13.24 15.86 -19.38
N LEU A 195 -13.93 15.10 -18.51
CA LEU A 195 -15.32 15.33 -18.13
C LEU A 195 -15.51 16.71 -17.49
N ARG A 196 -16.71 17.29 -17.64
CA ARG A 196 -16.99 18.66 -17.19
C ARG A 196 -18.20 18.71 -16.27
N LYS A 197 -18.10 19.51 -15.23
CA LYS A 197 -19.21 19.82 -14.33
C LYS A 197 -19.91 18.54 -13.83
N SER A 198 -21.22 18.41 -14.08
CA SER A 198 -22.05 17.28 -13.66
C SER A 198 -21.82 15.97 -14.45
N GLU A 199 -21.04 16.01 -15.54
CA GLU A 199 -20.59 14.79 -16.21
C GLU A 199 -19.63 14.01 -15.31
N ILE A 200 -18.90 14.70 -14.41
CA ILE A 200 -18.02 14.08 -13.43
C ILE A 200 -18.90 13.41 -12.35
N PRO A 201 -18.72 12.12 -12.05
CA PRO A 201 -19.44 11.45 -10.96
C PRO A 201 -19.34 12.23 -9.65
N LEU A 202 -20.44 12.32 -8.89
CA LEU A 202 -20.47 13.08 -7.64
C LEU A 202 -19.40 12.59 -6.64
N PHE A 203 -19.17 11.27 -6.59
CA PHE A 203 -18.15 10.67 -5.72
C PHE A 203 -16.75 11.18 -6.06
N SER A 204 -16.41 11.27 -7.35
CA SER A 204 -15.12 11.81 -7.82
C SER A 204 -14.97 13.28 -7.43
N ARG A 205 -16.03 14.11 -7.62
CA ARG A 205 -16.01 15.53 -7.22
C ARG A 205 -15.76 15.72 -5.73
N ILE A 206 -16.42 14.93 -4.89
CA ILE A 206 -16.24 14.94 -3.43
C ILE A 206 -14.84 14.44 -3.07
N ALA A 207 -14.38 13.34 -3.64
CA ALA A 207 -13.09 12.75 -3.34
C ALA A 207 -11.91 13.66 -3.72
N ASN A 208 -11.98 14.32 -4.90
CA ASN A 208 -10.97 15.29 -5.34
C ASN A 208 -10.87 16.50 -4.40
N LEU A 209 -12.01 17.03 -3.96
CA LEU A 209 -12.03 18.12 -2.99
C LEU A 209 -11.50 17.66 -1.62
N ALA A 210 -11.97 16.51 -1.12
CA ALA A 210 -11.62 15.99 0.21
C ALA A 210 -10.13 15.69 0.33
N GLN A 211 -9.53 15.01 -0.68
CA GLN A 211 -8.08 14.75 -0.68
C GLN A 211 -7.26 16.05 -0.71
N THR A 212 -7.70 17.05 -1.47
CA THR A 212 -7.00 18.34 -1.53
C THR A 212 -7.10 19.08 -0.19
N LEU A 213 -8.27 19.09 0.44
CA LEU A 213 -8.46 19.67 1.76
C LEU A 213 -7.54 19.03 2.79
N ASP A 214 -7.43 17.68 2.80
CA ASP A 214 -6.54 16.99 3.74
C ASP A 214 -5.06 17.30 3.48
N VAL A 215 -4.61 17.28 2.22
CA VAL A 215 -3.21 17.57 1.87
C VAL A 215 -2.79 18.96 2.33
N PHE A 216 -3.64 19.98 2.13
CA PHE A 216 -3.33 21.35 2.58
C PHE A 216 -3.50 21.50 4.09
N TYR A 217 -4.50 20.84 4.69
CA TYR A 217 -4.69 20.81 6.14
C TYR A 217 -3.45 20.28 6.86
N THR A 218 -2.96 19.10 6.45
CA THR A 218 -1.82 18.45 7.10
C THR A 218 -0.49 19.17 6.84
N SER A 219 -0.33 19.81 5.69
CA SER A 219 0.92 20.49 5.34
C SER A 219 1.00 21.96 5.78
N LYS A 220 -0.13 22.68 5.83
CA LYS A 220 -0.17 24.14 6.00
C LYS A 220 -1.32 24.64 6.90
N GLY A 221 -2.11 23.73 7.46
CA GLY A 221 -3.22 24.04 8.35
C GLY A 221 -4.56 24.34 7.68
N PRO A 222 -5.63 24.52 8.48
CA PRO A 222 -7.01 24.62 7.99
C PRO A 222 -7.27 25.83 7.11
N THR A 223 -6.66 26.98 7.39
CA THR A 223 -6.82 28.21 6.59
C THR A 223 -6.31 28.01 5.17
N ALA A 224 -5.12 27.43 5.02
CA ALA A 224 -4.53 27.16 3.70
C ALA A 224 -5.34 26.12 2.91
N ALA A 225 -5.96 25.14 3.58
CA ALA A 225 -6.85 24.19 2.94
C ALA A 225 -8.09 24.87 2.32
N LEU A 226 -8.73 25.75 3.06
CA LEU A 226 -9.89 26.52 2.56
C LEU A 226 -9.52 27.52 1.46
N GLU A 227 -8.38 28.18 1.58
CA GLU A 227 -7.86 29.08 0.54
C GLU A 227 -7.59 28.32 -0.77
N ALA A 228 -6.97 27.14 -0.69
CA ALA A 228 -6.72 26.29 -1.85
C ALA A 228 -8.03 25.84 -2.51
N ALA A 229 -9.01 25.39 -1.72
CA ALA A 229 -10.32 25.01 -2.21
C ALA A 229 -11.04 26.16 -2.90
N ASN A 230 -11.06 27.33 -2.27
CA ASN A 230 -11.71 28.53 -2.82
C ASN A 230 -11.03 29.02 -4.11
N LYS A 231 -9.68 29.10 -4.13
CA LYS A 231 -8.89 29.47 -5.32
C LYS A 231 -9.13 28.55 -6.52
N ARG A 232 -9.43 27.29 -6.27
CA ARG A 232 -9.66 26.26 -7.29
C ARG A 232 -11.14 26.00 -7.57
N SER A 233 -12.07 26.67 -6.87
CA SER A 233 -13.53 26.60 -7.08
C SER A 233 -13.90 27.00 -8.51
N GLY A 234 -14.83 26.27 -9.14
CA GLY A 234 -15.24 26.45 -10.53
C GLY A 234 -14.20 26.06 -11.59
N ARG A 235 -13.00 25.63 -11.15
CA ARG A 235 -11.92 25.16 -12.02
C ARG A 235 -11.64 23.67 -11.79
N TRP A 236 -11.13 23.33 -10.63
CA TRP A 236 -10.90 21.95 -10.22
C TRP A 236 -12.13 21.38 -9.54
N PHE A 237 -12.72 22.16 -8.65
CA PHE A 237 -13.79 21.75 -7.76
C PHE A 237 -15.14 22.31 -8.14
N ASP A 238 -16.17 21.54 -7.85
CA ASP A 238 -17.56 21.95 -7.88
C ASP A 238 -17.78 23.10 -6.86
N PRO A 239 -18.27 24.27 -7.29
CA PRO A 239 -18.50 25.40 -6.40
C PRO A 239 -19.48 25.12 -5.27
N ASP A 240 -20.46 24.22 -5.47
CA ASP A 240 -21.44 23.87 -4.46
C ASP A 240 -20.81 23.04 -3.34
N LEU A 241 -19.93 22.11 -3.68
CA LEU A 241 -19.15 21.33 -2.72
C LEU A 241 -18.17 22.18 -1.94
N VAL A 242 -17.53 23.16 -2.60
CA VAL A 242 -16.63 24.10 -1.91
C VAL A 242 -17.41 24.95 -0.91
N ARG A 243 -18.61 25.44 -1.25
CA ARG A 243 -19.48 26.17 -0.31
C ARG A 243 -19.89 25.32 0.88
N ALA A 244 -20.24 24.04 0.66
CA ALA A 244 -20.56 23.10 1.73
C ALA A 244 -19.36 22.91 2.67
N ALA A 245 -18.14 22.71 2.14
CA ALA A 245 -16.93 22.57 2.94
C ALA A 245 -16.60 23.84 3.76
N ILE A 246 -16.76 25.03 3.18
CA ILE A 246 -16.55 26.30 3.88
C ILE A 246 -17.59 26.48 5.00
N SER A 247 -18.86 26.10 4.77
CA SER A 247 -19.90 26.16 5.80
C SER A 247 -19.57 25.26 7.00
N LEU A 248 -19.16 24.00 6.75
CA LEU A 248 -18.72 23.06 7.79
C LEU A 248 -17.48 23.53 8.53
N ALA A 249 -16.55 24.18 7.83
CA ALA A 249 -15.35 24.73 8.47
C ALA A 249 -15.70 25.92 9.39
N GLY A 250 -16.71 26.72 9.04
CA GLY A 250 -17.21 27.84 9.85
C GLY A 250 -17.81 27.40 11.19
N THR A 251 -18.38 26.18 11.27
CA THR A 251 -18.86 25.55 12.52
C THR A 251 -17.77 24.75 13.23
N GLY A 252 -16.62 24.55 12.59
CA GLY A 252 -15.54 23.69 13.09
C GLY A 252 -15.75 22.19 12.79
N GLU A 253 -16.91 21.78 12.30
CA GLU A 253 -17.26 20.37 12.06
C GLU A 253 -16.38 19.67 11.04
N LEU A 254 -15.89 20.42 10.03
CA LEU A 254 -15.06 19.85 8.96
C LEU A 254 -13.79 19.17 9.48
N TRP A 255 -13.21 19.68 10.57
CA TRP A 255 -11.89 19.28 11.08
C TRP A 255 -11.93 18.39 12.33
N ILE A 256 -13.11 18.08 12.85
CA ILE A 256 -13.25 17.32 14.10
C ILE A 256 -12.57 15.96 13.97
N GLY A 257 -11.62 15.69 14.87
CA GLY A 257 -10.99 14.38 15.05
C GLY A 257 -10.03 13.94 13.95
N LEU A 258 -9.58 14.86 13.07
CA LEU A 258 -8.59 14.52 12.04
C LEU A 258 -7.19 14.30 12.61
N ASP A 259 -6.88 14.85 13.79
CA ASP A 259 -5.57 14.72 14.46
C ASP A 259 -5.58 13.69 15.59
N ASN A 260 -6.57 12.80 15.64
CA ASN A 260 -6.74 11.83 16.72
C ASN A 260 -5.98 10.55 16.44
N GLU A 261 -5.37 9.94 17.47
CA GLU A 261 -4.68 8.66 17.37
C GLU A 261 -5.62 7.50 16.94
N ASP A 262 -6.92 7.58 17.32
CA ASP A 262 -7.94 6.59 16.98
C ASP A 262 -8.70 6.88 15.68
N MET A 263 -8.03 7.38 14.65
CA MET A 263 -8.67 7.73 13.36
C MET A 263 -9.42 6.56 12.72
N ILE A 264 -8.90 5.33 12.85
CA ILE A 264 -9.57 4.13 12.28
C ILE A 264 -10.91 3.91 12.97
N ALA A 265 -10.97 3.91 14.28
CA ALA A 265 -12.23 3.75 15.00
C ALA A 265 -13.25 4.84 14.61
N ARG A 266 -12.78 6.08 14.42
CA ARG A 266 -13.63 7.20 14.01
C ARG A 266 -14.14 7.06 12.59
N VAL A 267 -13.29 6.67 11.64
CA VAL A 267 -13.75 6.48 10.25
C VAL A 267 -14.68 5.29 10.13
N VAL A 268 -14.42 4.19 10.84
CA VAL A 268 -15.33 3.03 10.91
C VAL A 268 -16.70 3.43 11.49
N ALA A 269 -16.73 4.30 12.48
CA ALA A 269 -17.98 4.82 13.04
C ALA A 269 -18.79 5.69 12.07
N LEU A 270 -18.20 6.19 11.00
CA LEU A 270 -18.92 6.93 9.94
C LEU A 270 -19.61 6.02 8.93
N GLU A 271 -19.27 4.71 8.90
CA GLU A 271 -19.98 3.77 8.07
C GLU A 271 -21.43 3.62 8.55
N PRO A 272 -22.44 3.80 7.69
CA PRO A 272 -23.83 3.68 8.09
C PRO A 272 -24.16 2.29 8.66
N GLU A 273 -24.69 2.20 9.88
CA GLU A 273 -24.89 0.95 10.63
C GLU A 273 -25.63 -0.14 9.84
N HIS A 274 -26.68 0.24 9.13
CA HIS A 274 -27.48 -0.70 8.32
C HIS A 274 -26.80 -1.12 6.99
N ARG A 275 -25.60 -0.64 6.73
CA ARG A 275 -24.77 -0.96 5.57
C ARG A 275 -23.41 -1.53 5.93
N ARG A 276 -23.17 -1.75 7.23
CA ARG A 276 -21.94 -2.42 7.68
C ARG A 276 -21.83 -3.81 7.10
N ILE A 277 -20.71 -4.09 6.49
CA ILE A 277 -20.41 -5.37 5.84
C ILE A 277 -19.50 -6.18 6.75
N GLU A 278 -19.99 -7.30 7.23
CA GLU A 278 -19.13 -8.29 7.91
C GLU A 278 -18.14 -8.90 6.91
N ALA A 279 -16.87 -8.91 7.26
CA ALA A 279 -15.86 -9.54 6.45
C ALA A 279 -15.92 -11.06 6.63
N THR A 280 -16.34 -11.75 5.58
CA THR A 280 -16.26 -13.21 5.53
C THR A 280 -14.82 -13.65 5.28
N GLU A 281 -14.49 -14.90 5.60
CA GLU A 281 -13.19 -15.50 5.30
C GLU A 281 -12.80 -15.32 3.82
N ASP A 282 -13.76 -15.49 2.91
CA ASP A 282 -13.51 -15.35 1.47
C ASP A 282 -13.30 -13.89 1.06
N SER A 283 -14.02 -12.95 1.69
CA SER A 283 -13.80 -11.52 1.42
C SER A 283 -12.43 -11.06 1.92
N ILE A 284 -11.98 -11.55 3.08
CA ILE A 284 -10.63 -11.29 3.59
C ILE A 284 -9.56 -11.83 2.62
N ASP A 285 -9.73 -13.05 2.13
CA ASP A 285 -8.81 -13.65 1.16
C ASP A 285 -8.76 -12.83 -0.14
N ASN A 286 -9.91 -12.41 -0.67
CA ASN A 286 -10.01 -11.57 -1.86
C ASN A 286 -9.32 -10.21 -1.66
N ILE A 287 -9.45 -9.60 -0.47
CA ILE A 287 -8.77 -8.35 -0.14
C ILE A 287 -7.26 -8.57 -0.11
N CYS A 288 -6.77 -9.63 0.53
CA CYS A 288 -5.34 -9.95 0.56
C CYS A 288 -4.78 -10.14 -0.87
N VAL A 289 -5.51 -10.81 -1.75
CA VAL A 289 -5.15 -10.96 -3.17
C VAL A 289 -5.13 -9.59 -3.88
N ALA A 290 -6.17 -8.78 -3.73
CA ALA A 290 -6.23 -7.47 -4.38
C ALA A 290 -5.09 -6.55 -3.93
N PHE A 291 -4.76 -6.53 -2.63
CA PHE A 291 -3.65 -5.73 -2.11
C PHE A 291 -2.28 -6.31 -2.48
N SER A 292 -2.13 -7.63 -2.61
CA SER A 292 -0.89 -8.21 -3.17
C SER A 292 -0.64 -7.72 -4.60
N GLU A 293 -1.68 -7.56 -5.40
CA GLU A 293 -1.57 -6.97 -6.73
C GLU A 293 -1.21 -5.48 -6.72
N VAL A 294 -1.63 -4.72 -5.69
CA VAL A 294 -1.17 -3.34 -5.47
C VAL A 294 0.33 -3.31 -5.17
N ILE A 295 0.80 -4.23 -4.32
CA ILE A 295 2.22 -4.36 -3.97
C ILE A 295 3.04 -4.71 -5.21
N ASP A 296 2.62 -5.76 -5.91
CA ASP A 296 3.33 -6.31 -7.07
C ASP A 296 3.38 -5.32 -8.26
N ALA A 297 2.37 -4.43 -8.37
CA ALA A 297 2.33 -3.40 -9.40
C ALA A 297 3.33 -2.26 -9.19
N LYS A 298 3.94 -2.14 -8.00
CA LYS A 298 4.88 -1.07 -7.66
C LYS A 298 6.13 -1.08 -8.56
N SER A 299 6.63 -2.27 -8.90
CA SER A 299 7.81 -2.44 -9.74
C SER A 299 7.69 -3.66 -10.64
N PRO A 300 8.23 -3.64 -11.87
CA PRO A 300 8.30 -4.82 -12.73
C PRO A 300 9.04 -6.01 -12.09
N PHE A 301 9.91 -5.74 -11.11
CA PHE A 301 10.67 -6.77 -10.40
C PHE A 301 9.84 -7.55 -9.39
N THR A 302 8.69 -7.03 -8.96
CA THR A 302 7.79 -7.67 -7.98
C THR A 302 6.58 -8.34 -8.63
N TYR A 303 6.50 -8.37 -9.97
CA TYR A 303 5.35 -8.94 -10.67
C TYR A 303 5.09 -10.39 -10.25
N ARG A 304 3.89 -10.66 -9.71
CA ARG A 304 3.42 -11.95 -9.17
C ARG A 304 4.26 -12.54 -8.03
N HIS A 305 5.17 -11.77 -7.44
CA HIS A 305 6.01 -12.25 -6.34
C HIS A 305 5.17 -12.67 -5.13
N SER A 306 4.28 -11.81 -4.66
CA SER A 306 3.43 -12.11 -3.50
C SER A 306 2.63 -13.40 -3.66
N SER A 307 2.10 -13.65 -4.87
CA SER A 307 1.39 -14.89 -5.18
C SER A 307 2.33 -16.11 -5.23
N GLY A 308 3.55 -15.95 -5.75
CA GLY A 308 4.56 -16.99 -5.78
C GLY A 308 4.97 -17.43 -4.37
N VAL A 309 5.26 -16.44 -3.51
CA VAL A 309 5.57 -16.70 -2.08
C VAL A 309 4.40 -17.37 -1.37
N ALA A 310 3.16 -16.91 -1.60
CA ALA A 310 1.97 -17.51 -0.98
C ALA A 310 1.75 -18.97 -1.39
N ASN A 311 2.05 -19.32 -2.65
CA ASN A 311 1.95 -20.69 -3.12
C ASN A 311 3.05 -21.57 -2.50
N ALA A 312 4.31 -21.15 -2.53
CA ALA A 312 5.42 -21.87 -1.93
C ALA A 312 5.23 -22.08 -0.41
N ALA A 313 4.80 -21.03 0.31
CA ALA A 313 4.50 -21.13 1.73
C ALA A 313 3.36 -22.12 2.03
N SER A 314 2.32 -22.14 1.20
CA SER A 314 1.20 -23.06 1.35
C SER A 314 1.63 -24.52 1.10
N GLU A 315 2.49 -24.78 0.11
CA GLU A 315 3.04 -26.11 -0.16
C GLU A 315 3.90 -26.63 1.01
N ILE A 316 4.77 -25.78 1.56
CA ILE A 316 5.56 -26.14 2.76
C ILE A 316 4.64 -26.47 3.93
N ALA A 317 3.60 -25.66 4.16
CA ALA A 317 2.66 -25.85 5.25
C ALA A 317 1.83 -27.15 5.08
N GLN A 318 1.42 -27.48 3.85
CA GLN A 318 0.74 -28.73 3.53
C GLN A 318 1.64 -29.93 3.79
N TRP A 319 2.92 -29.85 3.43
CA TRP A 319 3.90 -30.90 3.72
C TRP A 319 4.04 -31.16 5.23
N PHE A 320 3.97 -30.13 6.05
CA PHE A 320 3.96 -30.27 7.51
C PHE A 320 2.63 -30.78 8.08
N GLY A 321 1.62 -31.04 7.26
CA GLY A 321 0.28 -31.40 7.72
C GLY A 321 -0.42 -30.33 8.56
N MET A 322 -0.14 -29.05 8.28
CA MET A 322 -0.78 -27.96 9.00
C MET A 322 -2.28 -27.90 8.73
N ASP A 323 -3.04 -27.49 9.73
CA ASP A 323 -4.50 -27.29 9.62
C ASP A 323 -4.86 -26.30 8.49
N PRO A 324 -5.94 -26.53 7.73
CA PRO A 324 -6.38 -25.65 6.65
C PRO A 324 -6.54 -24.17 7.07
N LYS A 325 -6.98 -23.90 8.31
CA LYS A 325 -7.06 -22.55 8.84
C LYS A 325 -5.68 -21.90 9.02
N GLN A 326 -4.72 -22.70 9.49
CA GLN A 326 -3.33 -22.26 9.63
C GLN A 326 -2.71 -21.95 8.26
N ILE A 327 -2.94 -22.81 7.26
CA ILE A 327 -2.48 -22.58 5.88
C ILE A 327 -3.09 -21.30 5.31
N LYS A 328 -4.38 -21.05 5.55
CA LYS A 328 -5.07 -19.84 5.12
C LYS A 328 -4.45 -18.58 5.73
N LEU A 329 -4.18 -18.58 7.03
CA LEU A 329 -3.52 -17.46 7.71
C LEU A 329 -2.10 -17.23 7.18
N LEU A 330 -1.32 -18.29 6.99
CA LEU A 330 0.01 -18.20 6.41
C LEU A 330 -0.02 -17.63 4.98
N ARG A 331 -0.99 -18.06 4.18
CA ARG A 331 -1.20 -17.55 2.82
C ARG A 331 -1.49 -16.05 2.82
N ARG A 332 -2.33 -15.56 3.73
CA ARG A 332 -2.60 -14.12 3.90
C ARG A 332 -1.34 -13.35 4.29
N ALA A 333 -0.56 -13.90 5.24
CA ALA A 333 0.72 -13.31 5.62
C ALA A 333 1.69 -13.22 4.43
N ALA A 334 1.76 -14.28 3.63
CA ALA A 334 2.59 -14.33 2.43
C ALA A 334 2.15 -13.32 1.36
N LEU A 335 0.85 -13.16 1.12
CA LEU A 335 0.32 -12.18 0.17
C LEU A 335 0.65 -10.74 0.57
N LEU A 336 0.73 -10.45 1.86
CA LEU A 336 0.88 -9.10 2.40
C LEU A 336 2.26 -8.81 3.01
N HIS A 337 3.22 -9.77 2.98
CA HIS A 337 4.53 -9.63 3.66
C HIS A 337 5.29 -8.38 3.22
N ASP A 338 5.16 -8.02 1.97
CA ASP A 338 5.87 -6.93 1.32
C ASP A 338 5.08 -5.62 1.20
N ILE A 339 3.92 -5.49 1.88
CA ILE A 339 3.07 -4.29 1.77
C ILE A 339 3.82 -3.00 2.16
N GLY A 340 4.79 -3.09 3.04
CA GLY A 340 5.65 -1.98 3.41
C GLY A 340 6.58 -1.50 2.30
N LYS A 341 6.85 -2.28 1.25
CA LYS A 341 7.65 -1.86 0.07
C LYS A 341 7.00 -0.72 -0.71
N LEU A 342 5.72 -0.45 -0.48
CA LEU A 342 5.05 0.72 -1.04
C LEU A 342 5.68 2.05 -0.57
N SER A 343 6.42 2.05 0.54
CA SER A 343 7.18 3.21 1.04
C SER A 343 8.55 3.39 0.36
N VAL A 344 9.03 2.40 -0.40
CA VAL A 344 10.37 2.43 -1.00
C VAL A 344 10.30 3.07 -2.40
N PRO A 345 11.08 4.14 -2.68
CA PRO A 345 11.12 4.75 -4.01
C PRO A 345 11.59 3.77 -5.10
N ASN A 346 11.01 3.86 -6.30
CA ASN A 346 11.42 3.04 -7.44
C ASN A 346 12.87 3.32 -7.86
N ALA A 347 13.37 4.53 -7.63
CA ALA A 347 14.78 4.85 -7.80
C ALA A 347 15.73 3.91 -7.02
N ILE A 348 15.25 3.33 -5.91
CA ILE A 348 15.97 2.34 -5.10
C ILE A 348 15.60 0.92 -5.54
N LEU A 349 14.31 0.62 -5.72
CA LEU A 349 13.84 -0.72 -6.10
C LEU A 349 14.33 -1.17 -7.48
N GLU A 350 14.46 -0.23 -8.42
CA GLU A 350 14.85 -0.49 -9.81
C GLU A 350 16.29 -0.05 -10.11
N LYS A 351 17.08 0.23 -9.09
CA LYS A 351 18.46 0.67 -9.27
C LYS A 351 19.30 -0.41 -9.98
N PRO A 352 19.90 -0.09 -11.14
CA PRO A 352 20.81 -1.01 -11.79
C PRO A 352 22.17 -1.06 -11.03
N GLY A 353 22.29 -2.03 -10.12
CA GLY A 353 23.52 -2.23 -9.35
C GLY A 353 23.31 -2.34 -7.84
N LYS A 354 24.42 -2.27 -7.10
CA LYS A 354 24.36 -2.41 -5.63
C LYS A 354 23.80 -1.14 -4.97
N LEU A 355 22.99 -1.35 -3.94
CA LEU A 355 22.50 -0.27 -3.08
C LEU A 355 23.64 0.22 -2.16
N ASN A 356 23.70 1.53 -1.94
CA ASN A 356 24.55 2.09 -0.90
C ASN A 356 23.90 1.92 0.50
N SER A 357 24.62 2.31 1.57
CA SER A 357 24.16 2.10 2.94
C SER A 357 22.86 2.85 3.26
N GLN A 358 22.66 4.05 2.70
CA GLN A 358 21.45 4.85 2.91
C GLN A 358 20.25 4.25 2.17
N GLU A 359 20.43 3.85 0.92
CA GLU A 359 19.40 3.16 0.14
C GLU A 359 19.00 1.83 0.80
N TRP A 360 19.99 1.11 1.31
CA TRP A 360 19.77 -0.15 2.01
C TRP A 360 18.97 0.04 3.31
N SER A 361 19.22 1.14 4.04
CA SER A 361 18.43 1.46 5.24
C SER A 361 16.94 1.74 4.89
N VAL A 362 16.67 2.38 3.76
CA VAL A 362 15.29 2.61 3.29
C VAL A 362 14.62 1.29 2.97
N VAL A 363 15.28 0.37 2.26
CA VAL A 363 14.73 -0.96 1.97
C VAL A 363 14.47 -1.72 3.26
N LYS A 364 15.42 -1.75 4.21
CA LYS A 364 15.27 -2.46 5.49
C LYS A 364 14.13 -1.96 6.37
N ALA A 365 13.56 -0.80 6.09
CA ALA A 365 12.44 -0.27 6.84
C ALA A 365 11.08 -0.88 6.43
N HIS A 366 10.98 -1.57 5.26
CA HIS A 366 9.67 -2.07 4.81
C HIS A 366 9.01 -3.09 5.77
N PRO A 367 9.74 -3.99 6.48
CA PRO A 367 9.09 -4.90 7.42
C PRO A 367 8.45 -4.15 8.61
N TYR A 368 9.05 -3.04 9.04
CA TYR A 368 8.45 -2.15 10.03
C TYR A 368 7.11 -1.58 9.53
N TYR A 369 7.08 -1.06 8.29
CA TYR A 369 5.82 -0.56 7.71
C TYR A 369 4.81 -1.67 7.50
N THR A 370 5.24 -2.87 7.11
CA THR A 370 4.37 -4.06 7.03
C THR A 370 3.68 -4.32 8.38
N LEU A 371 4.44 -4.35 9.47
CA LEU A 371 3.88 -4.50 10.81
C LEU A 371 2.91 -3.38 11.16
N GLU A 372 3.34 -2.11 10.95
CA GLU A 372 2.53 -0.94 11.30
C GLU A 372 1.19 -0.87 10.57
N ILE A 373 1.11 -1.40 9.36
CA ILE A 373 -0.13 -1.48 8.59
C ILE A 373 -0.99 -2.64 9.10
N LEU A 374 -0.42 -3.85 9.10
CA LEU A 374 -1.19 -5.09 9.34
C LEU A 374 -1.70 -5.22 10.78
N LYS A 375 -0.96 -4.71 11.78
CA LYS A 375 -1.40 -4.72 13.19
C LYS A 375 -2.66 -3.87 13.46
N ARG A 376 -3.06 -3.02 12.51
CA ARG A 376 -4.28 -2.21 12.60
C ARG A 376 -5.53 -3.00 12.22
N ILE A 377 -5.37 -4.18 11.61
CA ILE A 377 -6.47 -5.05 11.22
C ILE A 377 -6.81 -5.94 12.41
N PRO A 378 -8.05 -5.89 12.95
CA PRO A 378 -8.45 -6.79 14.03
C PRO A 378 -8.22 -8.25 13.65
N GLY A 379 -7.62 -9.01 14.56
CA GLY A 379 -7.33 -10.43 14.33
C GLY A 379 -6.07 -10.74 13.50
N PHE A 380 -5.34 -9.70 13.03
CA PHE A 380 -4.08 -9.88 12.31
C PHE A 380 -2.84 -9.73 13.20
N ASP A 381 -3.00 -9.68 14.53
CA ASP A 381 -1.87 -9.46 15.44
C ASP A 381 -0.70 -10.43 15.17
N ARG A 382 -0.96 -11.74 15.20
CA ARG A 382 0.06 -12.75 14.92
C ARG A 382 0.55 -12.68 13.48
N LEU A 383 -0.37 -12.61 12.53
CA LEU A 383 -0.07 -12.52 11.09
C LEU A 383 0.84 -11.33 10.77
N SER A 384 0.61 -10.18 11.41
CA SER A 384 1.41 -8.97 11.20
C SER A 384 2.87 -9.15 11.61
N HIS A 385 3.10 -9.85 12.73
CA HIS A 385 4.44 -10.17 13.22
C HIS A 385 5.14 -11.18 12.33
N ASP A 386 4.44 -12.24 11.90
CA ASP A 386 4.99 -13.27 11.03
C ASP A 386 5.35 -12.69 9.65
N ALA A 387 4.45 -11.88 9.08
CA ALA A 387 4.70 -11.18 7.81
C ALA A 387 5.90 -10.23 7.90
N ALA A 388 6.03 -9.47 8.99
CA ALA A 388 7.15 -8.55 9.18
C ALA A 388 8.49 -9.23 9.50
N ALA A 389 8.50 -10.54 9.80
CA ALA A 389 9.71 -11.30 10.14
C ALA A 389 10.33 -12.07 8.96
N HIS A 390 9.80 -11.94 7.74
CA HIS A 390 10.23 -12.74 6.58
C HIS A 390 11.70 -12.54 6.18
N HIS A 391 12.34 -11.46 6.60
CA HIS A 391 13.77 -11.20 6.40
C HIS A 391 14.64 -11.46 7.64
N GLU A 392 14.06 -11.96 8.72
CA GLU A 392 14.82 -12.43 9.86
C GLU A 392 15.47 -13.78 9.57
N LYS A 393 16.53 -14.11 10.30
CA LYS A 393 17.30 -15.34 10.10
C LYS A 393 17.51 -16.07 11.43
N LEU A 394 17.64 -17.39 11.40
CA LEU A 394 17.82 -18.20 12.61
C LEU A 394 19.04 -17.80 13.43
N ASP A 395 20.12 -17.32 12.80
CA ASP A 395 21.35 -16.86 13.43
C ASP A 395 21.30 -15.39 13.90
N GLY A 396 20.17 -14.71 13.77
CA GLY A 396 20.01 -13.30 14.13
C GLY A 396 20.67 -12.30 13.16
N SER A 397 21.24 -12.77 12.03
CA SER A 397 21.86 -11.90 11.02
C SER A 397 20.87 -11.24 10.07
N GLY A 398 19.58 -11.50 10.28
CA GLY A 398 18.48 -10.90 9.52
C GLY A 398 18.23 -9.43 9.84
N TYR A 399 17.13 -8.89 9.40
CA TYR A 399 16.68 -7.54 9.68
C TYR A 399 15.12 -7.52 9.70
N TRP A 400 14.49 -6.63 10.35
CA TRP A 400 14.89 -5.35 10.96
C TRP A 400 15.15 -5.41 12.48
N ARG A 401 14.70 -6.48 13.17
CA ARG A 401 14.83 -6.66 14.63
C ARG A 401 16.07 -7.45 15.01
N GLY A 402 16.63 -8.24 14.08
CA GLY A 402 17.72 -9.17 14.37
C GLY A 402 17.26 -10.35 15.24
N TRP A 403 16.02 -10.81 15.04
CA TRP A 403 15.47 -11.96 15.74
C TRP A 403 16.17 -13.23 15.30
N GLY A 404 16.50 -14.10 16.29
CA GLY A 404 17.05 -15.43 16.05
C GLY A 404 15.99 -16.53 16.17
N SER A 405 16.46 -17.77 16.18
CA SER A 405 15.63 -18.97 16.15
C SER A 405 14.57 -19.04 17.25
N GLU A 406 14.85 -18.54 18.45
CA GLU A 406 13.92 -18.59 19.59
C GLU A 406 12.71 -17.66 19.42
N GLN A 407 12.89 -16.54 18.70
CA GLN A 407 11.85 -15.54 18.49
C GLN A 407 11.02 -15.79 17.22
N LEU A 408 11.56 -16.58 16.27
CA LEU A 408 10.93 -16.83 14.99
C LEU A 408 9.90 -17.96 15.07
N SER A 409 8.65 -17.61 14.80
CA SER A 409 7.57 -18.59 14.66
C SER A 409 7.81 -19.54 13.49
N ARG A 410 7.11 -20.68 13.46
CA ARG A 410 7.13 -21.57 12.30
C ARG A 410 6.64 -20.84 11.03
N TYR A 411 5.63 -19.95 11.12
CA TYR A 411 5.13 -19.17 9.99
C TYR A 411 6.20 -18.24 9.41
N ALA A 412 6.91 -17.53 10.26
CA ALA A 412 8.00 -16.64 9.83
C ALA A 412 9.13 -17.41 9.14
N ARG A 413 9.49 -18.60 9.65
CA ARG A 413 10.50 -19.48 9.03
C ARG A 413 10.06 -19.99 7.66
N ILE A 414 8.80 -20.41 7.52
CA ILE A 414 8.22 -20.82 6.23
C ILE A 414 8.23 -19.65 5.25
N LEU A 415 7.81 -18.44 5.68
CA LEU A 415 7.79 -17.25 4.85
C LEU A 415 9.19 -16.89 4.35
N ALA A 416 10.21 -16.93 5.21
CA ALA A 416 11.60 -16.61 4.83
C ALA A 416 12.12 -17.58 3.74
N VAL A 417 11.82 -18.88 3.84
CA VAL A 417 12.20 -19.87 2.82
C VAL A 417 11.42 -19.63 1.52
N ALA A 418 10.11 -19.41 1.60
CA ALA A 418 9.25 -19.19 0.45
C ALA A 418 9.61 -17.89 -0.32
N ASP A 419 9.93 -16.80 0.40
CA ASP A 419 10.35 -15.53 -0.19
C ASP A 419 11.66 -15.69 -0.97
N ILE A 420 12.69 -16.28 -0.36
CA ILE A 420 13.98 -16.51 -1.03
C ILE A 420 13.81 -17.42 -2.23
N PHE A 421 13.01 -18.49 -2.10
CA PHE A 421 12.71 -19.40 -3.21
C PHE A 421 12.11 -18.68 -4.41
N ASP A 422 11.02 -17.91 -4.20
CA ASP A 422 10.38 -17.19 -5.29
C ASP A 422 11.31 -16.10 -5.86
N ALA A 423 12.01 -15.37 -4.99
CA ALA A 423 12.98 -14.36 -5.42
C ALA A 423 14.09 -14.94 -6.32
N LEU A 424 14.52 -16.17 -6.12
CA LEU A 424 15.54 -16.84 -6.95
C LEU A 424 14.95 -17.51 -8.19
N HIS A 425 13.81 -18.20 -8.05
CA HIS A 425 13.24 -19.03 -9.10
C HIS A 425 12.38 -18.25 -10.11
N ALA A 426 11.66 -17.23 -9.69
CA ALA A 426 10.77 -16.50 -10.57
C ALA A 426 11.52 -15.82 -11.73
N LYS A 427 10.94 -15.89 -12.94
CA LYS A 427 11.41 -15.12 -14.08
C LYS A 427 11.15 -13.63 -13.81
N ARG A 428 12.17 -12.80 -14.02
CA ARG A 428 12.09 -11.34 -13.87
C ARG A 428 12.34 -10.68 -15.23
N PRO A 429 11.94 -9.41 -15.45
CA PRO A 429 12.11 -8.74 -16.75
C PRO A 429 13.54 -8.79 -17.32
N TYR A 430 14.54 -8.84 -16.45
CA TYR A 430 15.96 -8.81 -16.84
C TYR A 430 16.75 -10.05 -16.40
N ARG A 431 16.05 -11.09 -15.91
CA ARG A 431 16.66 -12.34 -15.47
C ARG A 431 15.73 -13.52 -15.73
N ASP A 432 16.21 -14.53 -16.46
CA ASP A 432 15.51 -15.79 -16.60
C ASP A 432 15.38 -16.50 -15.24
N SER A 433 14.43 -17.42 -15.15
CA SER A 433 14.25 -18.26 -13.96
C SER A 433 15.53 -19.08 -13.69
N MET A 434 15.94 -19.12 -12.42
CA MET A 434 17.04 -20.00 -12.02
C MET A 434 16.55 -21.45 -11.99
N PRO A 435 17.32 -22.42 -12.51
CA PRO A 435 16.97 -23.85 -12.42
C PRO A 435 16.75 -24.28 -10.97
N LEU A 436 15.76 -25.16 -10.76
CA LEU A 436 15.37 -25.61 -9.41
C LEU A 436 16.53 -26.20 -8.62
N GLU A 437 17.36 -27.04 -9.26
CA GLU A 437 18.52 -27.67 -8.61
C GLU A 437 19.49 -26.64 -8.03
N LYS A 438 19.69 -25.53 -8.76
CA LYS A 438 20.54 -24.45 -8.30
C LYS A 438 19.91 -23.68 -7.14
N VAL A 439 18.60 -23.42 -7.21
CA VAL A 439 17.86 -22.78 -6.11
C VAL A 439 17.94 -23.63 -4.85
N PHE A 440 17.70 -24.94 -4.98
CA PHE A 440 17.77 -25.88 -3.86
C PHE A 440 19.17 -25.96 -3.24
N ALA A 441 20.21 -25.92 -4.07
CA ALA A 441 21.59 -25.88 -3.57
C ALA A 441 21.86 -24.62 -2.72
N ILE A 442 21.41 -23.45 -3.17
CA ILE A 442 21.54 -22.18 -2.42
C ILE A 442 20.78 -22.25 -1.11
N LEU A 443 19.52 -22.72 -1.13
CA LEU A 443 18.70 -22.83 0.10
C LEU A 443 19.34 -23.78 1.12
N ARG A 444 19.89 -24.90 0.67
CA ARG A 444 20.60 -25.86 1.56
C ARG A 444 21.92 -25.29 2.10
N GLU A 445 22.63 -24.48 1.34
CA GLU A 445 23.86 -23.83 1.78
C GLU A 445 23.59 -22.84 2.92
N ASP A 446 22.47 -22.10 2.85
CA ASP A 446 22.05 -21.16 3.90
C ASP A 446 21.46 -21.85 5.14
N ALA A 447 20.96 -23.07 5.00
CA ALA A 447 20.43 -23.88 6.11
C ALA A 447 21.57 -24.78 6.71
N PRO A 448 21.50 -25.11 8.02
CA PRO A 448 20.52 -24.67 9.03
C PRO A 448 20.89 -23.35 9.72
N ARG A 449 21.95 -22.69 9.30
CA ARG A 449 22.47 -21.50 9.97
C ARG A 449 21.51 -20.31 9.89
N ALA A 450 21.08 -19.96 8.68
CA ALA A 450 20.24 -18.80 8.42
C ALA A 450 18.78 -19.19 8.17
N LEU A 451 18.54 -20.30 7.47
CA LEU A 451 17.23 -20.80 7.12
C LEU A 451 16.88 -22.08 7.90
N ASP A 452 15.59 -22.32 8.08
CA ASP A 452 15.08 -23.52 8.75
C ASP A 452 15.18 -24.73 7.79
N LEU A 453 16.09 -25.67 8.10
CA LEU A 453 16.34 -26.84 7.25
C LEU A 453 15.08 -27.68 7.02
N PRO A 454 14.24 -27.98 8.02
CA PRO A 454 12.97 -28.65 7.79
C PRO A 454 12.07 -27.94 6.77
N CYS A 455 11.99 -26.60 6.79
CA CYS A 455 11.21 -25.84 5.82
C CYS A 455 11.81 -25.93 4.41
N VAL A 456 13.14 -25.91 4.28
CA VAL A 456 13.84 -26.05 2.99
C VAL A 456 13.57 -27.45 2.41
N GLU A 457 13.72 -28.52 3.19
CA GLU A 457 13.49 -29.88 2.71
C GLU A 457 12.00 -30.11 2.38
N ALA A 458 11.07 -29.56 3.15
CA ALA A 458 9.64 -29.61 2.84
C ALA A 458 9.31 -28.95 1.49
N LEU A 459 9.92 -27.78 1.19
CA LEU A 459 9.78 -27.12 -0.10
C LEU A 459 10.35 -27.98 -1.24
N ILE A 460 11.55 -28.53 -1.07
CA ILE A 460 12.18 -29.37 -2.10
C ILE A 460 11.30 -30.58 -2.39
N ALA A 461 10.85 -31.27 -1.35
CA ALA A 461 9.97 -32.41 -1.48
C ALA A 461 8.66 -32.10 -2.20
N SER A 462 8.02 -30.95 -1.87
CA SER A 462 6.78 -30.51 -2.54
C SER A 462 6.96 -30.23 -4.04
N LYS A 463 8.18 -29.84 -4.46
CA LYS A 463 8.50 -29.52 -5.87
C LYS A 463 8.99 -30.74 -6.67
N THR A 464 9.36 -31.83 -6.00
CA THR A 464 9.89 -33.06 -6.64
C THR A 464 8.93 -34.25 -6.62
N ASP A 465 7.67 -34.06 -6.19
CA ASP A 465 6.65 -35.09 -6.02
C ASP A 465 7.13 -36.31 -5.15
N SER A 466 8.11 -36.05 -4.27
CA SER A 466 8.59 -37.08 -3.34
C SER A 466 7.58 -37.27 -2.21
N GLU A 467 7.18 -38.52 -1.91
CA GLU A 467 6.36 -38.79 -0.72
C GLU A 467 7.00 -38.22 0.56
N PRO A 468 6.21 -37.81 1.57
CA PRO A 468 6.74 -37.30 2.84
C PRO A 468 7.68 -38.37 3.45
N SER A 469 8.98 -38.12 3.39
CA SER A 469 9.93 -39.00 4.08
C SER A 469 9.79 -38.79 5.59
N ALA A 470 10.00 -39.86 6.37
CA ALA A 470 9.79 -39.96 7.82
C ALA A 470 10.67 -38.97 8.68
N PHE A 471 10.91 -37.77 8.23
CA PHE A 471 11.50 -36.70 9.04
C PHE A 471 10.46 -35.96 9.92
N ALA A 472 9.25 -36.50 10.01
CA ALA A 472 8.17 -35.96 10.81
C ALA A 472 8.21 -36.50 12.25
N GLU A 473 9.31 -36.24 12.96
CA GLU A 473 9.23 -36.10 14.42
C GLU A 473 10.33 -35.16 14.92
N PRO A 474 10.13 -33.85 14.95
CA PRO A 474 10.68 -33.08 16.03
C PRO A 474 9.73 -33.24 17.20
N GLY A 475 10.29 -33.68 18.32
CA GLY A 475 9.57 -33.87 19.56
C GLY A 475 8.59 -32.74 19.86
N VAL A 476 7.46 -33.14 20.34
CA VAL A 476 6.39 -32.37 20.92
C VAL A 476 6.96 -31.16 21.64
N LEU A 477 6.97 -29.97 20.97
CA LEU A 477 6.87 -28.73 21.67
C LEU A 477 5.40 -28.58 22.02
N GLN A 478 5.06 -29.03 23.25
CA GLN A 478 3.77 -28.78 23.88
C GLN A 478 3.42 -27.33 23.70
N GLU A 479 2.23 -27.11 23.18
CA GLU A 479 1.54 -25.85 23.23
C GLU A 479 1.61 -25.31 24.64
N ALA A 480 2.17 -24.14 24.78
CA ALA A 480 2.07 -23.30 25.95
C ALA A 480 1.81 -21.87 25.50
#